data_6d250f12259725ef8ff01c7bd3033ace
#
_entry.id   6d250f12259725ef8ff01c7bd3033ace
#
_cell.length_a   1.000
_cell.length_b   1.000
_cell.length_c   1.000
_cell.angle_alpha   90.00
_cell.angle_beta   90.00
_cell.angle_gamma   90.00
#
_symmetry.space_group_name_H-M   'P 1'
#
loop_
_entity.id
_entity.type
_entity.pdbx_description
1 polymer ?
#
loop_
_entity_poly.entity_id
_entity_poly.type
_entity_poly.pdbx_seq_one_letter_code
_entity_poly.pdbx_strand_id
1 'polypeptide(L)'
;MKTLGLLVCAFLVGMSAIRDLNAETQPADVDRYGPYPGNYKEIVIKWLDTQLIDAASARIEWNGDPKPADLGTKGEHLYGYLVNFKVNARNRFGAYTGMQSHGALIHNGEVTKGLGFGY
;
A
#
# COMPACT_ATOMS: atom_id res chain seq x y z
N MET A 1 -0.05 39.41 33.05
CA MET A 1 1.07 39.52 32.17
C MET A 1 1.89 38.29 32.13
N LYS A 2 2.43 37.92 33.23
CA LYS A 2 3.23 36.69 33.25
C LYS A 2 2.40 35.46 32.97
N THR A 3 1.18 35.49 33.39
CA THR A 3 0.28 34.36 33.18
C THR A 3 0.01 34.12 31.71
N LEU A 4 0.07 35.15 30.90
CA LEU A 4 -0.14 34.98 29.49
C LEU A 4 0.92 34.11 28.84
N GLY A 5 2.16 34.31 29.26
CA GLY A 5 3.22 33.49 28.72
C GLY A 5 3.06 32.03 29.07
N LEU A 6 2.59 31.77 30.26
CA LEU A 6 2.37 30.41 30.68
C LEU A 6 1.28 29.73 29.86
N LEU A 7 0.25 30.47 29.55
CA LEU A 7 -0.84 29.90 28.75
C LEU A 7 -0.34 29.49 27.38
N VAL A 8 0.51 30.30 26.82
CA VAL A 8 1.06 29.97 25.49
C VAL A 8 1.85 28.69 25.54
N CYS A 9 2.64 28.53 26.58
CA CYS A 9 3.42 27.31 26.71
C CYS A 9 2.53 26.08 26.81
N ALA A 10 1.49 26.17 27.61
CA ALA A 10 0.57 25.06 27.76
C ALA A 10 -0.08 24.70 26.43
N PHE A 11 -0.39 25.71 25.68
CA PHE A 11 -1.01 25.49 24.39
C PHE A 11 -0.09 24.74 23.45
N LEU A 12 1.18 25.07 23.45
CA LEU A 12 2.15 24.37 22.62
C LEU A 12 2.27 22.91 22.99
N VAL A 13 2.19 22.61 24.25
CA VAL A 13 2.24 21.24 24.71
C VAL A 13 1.07 20.45 24.12
N GLY A 14 -0.09 21.06 24.07
CA GLY A 14 -1.23 20.40 23.48
C GLY A 14 -1.01 20.03 22.03
N MET A 15 -0.31 20.85 21.29
CA MET A 15 -0.02 20.55 19.90
C MET A 15 0.89 19.36 19.75
N SER A 16 1.78 19.17 20.68
CA SER A 16 2.65 18.00 20.65
C SER A 16 1.87 16.70 20.72
N ALA A 17 0.84 16.66 21.51
CA ALA A 17 0.05 15.46 21.66
C ALA A 17 -0.62 15.05 20.35
N ILE A 18 -1.01 16.03 19.57
CA ILE A 18 -1.69 15.75 18.32
C ILE A 18 -0.81 14.96 17.35
N ARG A 19 0.47 15.22 17.36
CA ARG A 19 1.37 14.53 16.44
C ARG A 19 1.41 13.02 16.68
N ASP A 20 1.14 12.60 17.88
CA ASP A 20 1.18 11.18 18.19
C ASP A 20 0.13 10.38 17.43
N LEU A 21 -0.94 11.03 17.04
CA LEU A 21 -2.01 10.38 16.31
C LEU A 21 -1.60 10.01 14.90
N ASN A 22 -0.54 10.59 14.41
CA ASN A 22 -0.07 10.35 13.05
C ASN A 22 1.19 9.51 13.05
N ALA A 23 1.41 8.73 14.09
CA ALA A 23 2.63 7.97 14.24
C ALA A 23 2.85 6.97 13.10
N GLU A 24 1.77 6.47 12.51
CA GLU A 24 1.88 5.49 11.44
C GLU A 24 2.46 6.08 10.16
N THR A 25 2.44 7.39 10.01
CA THR A 25 2.99 8.05 8.82
C THR A 25 4.18 8.90 9.24
N GLN A 26 5.30 8.26 9.44
CA GLN A 26 6.53 8.94 9.82
C GLN A 26 7.24 9.49 8.58
N PRO A 27 7.94 10.61 8.69
CA PRO A 27 8.72 11.12 7.55
C PRO A 27 9.68 10.11 6.96
N ALA A 28 10.32 9.32 7.80
CA ALA A 28 11.24 8.28 7.33
C ALA A 28 10.51 7.21 6.51
N ASP A 29 9.27 6.89 6.88
CA ASP A 29 8.48 5.92 6.16
C ASP A 29 8.06 6.48 4.81
N VAL A 30 7.69 7.74 4.75
CA VAL A 30 7.32 8.38 3.49
C VAL A 30 8.52 8.39 2.53
N ASP A 31 9.71 8.71 3.04
CA ASP A 31 10.90 8.73 2.21
C ASP A 31 11.28 7.35 1.71
N ARG A 32 11.07 6.33 2.53
CA ARG A 32 11.48 4.98 2.21
C ARG A 32 10.44 4.22 1.40
N TYR A 33 9.21 4.21 1.89
CA TYR A 33 8.14 3.41 1.29
C TYR A 33 7.24 4.19 0.35
N GLY A 34 7.37 5.50 0.32
CA GLY A 34 6.47 6.39 -0.40
C GLY A 34 5.23 6.69 0.43
N PRO A 35 4.31 7.49 -0.10
CA PRO A 35 3.07 7.79 0.60
C PRO A 35 2.20 6.55 0.70
N TYR A 36 1.44 6.46 1.78
CA TYR A 36 0.51 5.34 1.97
C TYR A 36 -0.54 5.34 0.85
N PRO A 37 -0.72 4.20 0.16
CA PRO A 37 -1.64 4.15 -0.97
C PRO A 37 -3.09 3.93 -0.50
N GLY A 38 -3.76 5.02 -0.13
CA GLY A 38 -5.16 4.94 0.30
C GLY A 38 -6.08 4.42 -0.79
N ASN A 39 -5.72 4.62 -2.05
CA ASN A 39 -6.47 4.15 -3.20
C ASN A 39 -5.87 2.86 -3.80
N TYR A 40 -5.32 2.01 -2.96
CA TYR A 40 -4.60 0.82 -3.42
C TYR A 40 -5.45 -0.10 -4.29
N LYS A 41 -6.74 -0.20 -4.01
CA LYS A 41 -7.61 -1.08 -4.79
C LYS A 41 -7.68 -0.62 -6.25
N GLU A 42 -7.83 0.68 -6.46
CA GLU A 42 -7.85 1.23 -7.82
C GLU A 42 -6.52 1.02 -8.53
N ILE A 43 -5.43 1.23 -7.81
CA ILE A 43 -4.09 1.06 -8.36
C ILE A 43 -3.88 -0.39 -8.81
N VAL A 44 -4.24 -1.35 -7.96
CA VAL A 44 -4.07 -2.76 -8.25
C VAL A 44 -4.98 -3.20 -9.38
N ILE A 45 -6.25 -2.77 -9.38
CA ILE A 45 -7.19 -3.14 -10.44
C ILE A 45 -6.70 -2.64 -11.79
N LYS A 46 -6.23 -1.42 -11.85
CA LYS A 46 -5.70 -0.85 -13.09
C LYS A 46 -4.46 -1.61 -13.57
N TRP A 47 -3.59 -1.97 -12.63
CA TRP A 47 -2.40 -2.72 -12.96
C TRP A 47 -2.74 -4.13 -13.44
N LEU A 48 -3.78 -4.76 -12.89
CA LEU A 48 -4.20 -6.09 -13.31
C LEU A 48 -4.63 -6.12 -14.78
N ASP A 49 -5.06 -4.99 -15.33
CA ASP A 49 -5.37 -4.93 -16.77
C ASP A 49 -4.16 -5.28 -17.63
N THR A 50 -2.96 -5.06 -17.11
CA THR A 50 -1.73 -5.38 -17.84
C THR A 50 -1.24 -6.80 -17.56
N GLN A 51 -1.78 -7.47 -16.55
CA GLN A 51 -1.30 -8.77 -16.09
C GLN A 51 -2.23 -9.93 -16.45
N LEU A 52 -3.51 -9.65 -16.56
CA LEU A 52 -4.51 -10.70 -16.76
C LEU A 52 -4.98 -10.73 -18.21
N ILE A 53 -5.29 -11.93 -18.69
CA ILE A 53 -5.81 -12.10 -20.04
C ILE A 53 -7.21 -11.50 -20.16
N ASP A 54 -8.03 -11.68 -19.12
CA ASP A 54 -9.38 -11.15 -19.08
C ASP A 54 -9.61 -10.45 -17.76
N ALA A 55 -9.06 -9.25 -17.65
CA ALA A 55 -9.11 -8.49 -16.41
C ALA A 55 -10.54 -8.10 -16.03
N ALA A 56 -11.41 -7.90 -17.01
CA ALA A 56 -12.79 -7.54 -16.75
C ALA A 56 -13.53 -8.65 -16.01
N SER A 57 -13.09 -9.89 -16.14
CA SER A 57 -13.73 -11.03 -15.45
C SER A 57 -13.20 -11.22 -14.03
N ALA A 58 -12.22 -10.47 -13.60
CA ALA A 58 -11.52 -10.70 -12.34
C ALA A 58 -12.44 -10.53 -11.14
N ARG A 59 -12.40 -11.52 -10.27
CA ARG A 59 -13.03 -11.49 -8.96
C ARG A 59 -11.92 -11.39 -7.95
N ILE A 60 -11.91 -10.30 -7.18
CA ILE A 60 -10.80 -9.98 -6.30
C ILE A 60 -11.25 -10.05 -4.85
N GLU A 61 -10.44 -10.70 -4.04
CA GLU A 61 -10.64 -10.78 -2.60
C GLU A 61 -9.43 -10.15 -1.92
N TRP A 62 -9.64 -9.07 -1.19
CA TRP A 62 -8.56 -8.32 -0.57
C TRP A 62 -8.22 -8.91 0.79
N ASN A 63 -6.94 -9.11 1.05
CA ASN A 63 -6.44 -9.69 2.30
C ASN A 63 -5.75 -8.64 3.15
N GLY A 64 -6.53 -7.73 3.72
CA GLY A 64 -6.00 -6.71 4.61
C GLY A 64 -5.52 -5.47 3.88
N ASP A 65 -5.02 -4.52 4.66
CA ASP A 65 -4.57 -3.25 4.15
C ASP A 65 -3.11 -3.30 3.70
N PRO A 66 -2.68 -2.34 2.86
CA PRO A 66 -1.27 -2.27 2.49
C PRO A 66 -0.36 -2.14 3.70
N LYS A 67 0.77 -2.84 3.64
CA LYS A 67 1.77 -2.82 4.72
C LYS A 67 3.14 -2.51 4.16
N PRO A 68 3.97 -1.76 4.91
CA PRO A 68 5.33 -1.47 4.46
C PRO A 68 6.11 -2.77 4.23
N ALA A 69 6.85 -2.82 3.16
CA ALA A 69 7.64 -4.00 2.83
C ALA A 69 8.87 -3.63 2.01
N ASP A 70 9.86 -4.49 2.09
CA ASP A 70 11.06 -4.39 1.28
C ASP A 70 11.23 -5.73 0.57
N LEU A 71 11.00 -5.74 -0.72
CA LEU A 71 11.10 -6.94 -1.54
C LEU A 71 12.42 -7.03 -2.29
N GLY A 72 13.41 -6.24 -1.91
CA GLY A 72 14.72 -6.29 -2.50
C GLY A 72 15.48 -7.54 -2.09
N THR A 73 16.52 -7.86 -2.85
CA THR A 73 17.36 -9.03 -2.61
C THR A 73 18.83 -8.65 -2.75
N LYS A 74 19.68 -9.45 -2.12
CA LYS A 74 21.15 -9.33 -2.27
C LYS A 74 21.68 -7.93 -1.96
N GLY A 75 21.19 -7.35 -0.87
CA GLY A 75 21.67 -6.04 -0.43
C GLY A 75 21.01 -4.85 -1.11
N GLU A 76 20.19 -5.10 -2.11
CA GLU A 76 19.40 -4.04 -2.73
C GLU A 76 18.05 -3.95 -2.05
N HIS A 77 17.48 -2.75 -2.08
CA HIS A 77 16.19 -2.51 -1.45
C HIS A 77 15.14 -2.19 -2.50
N LEU A 78 13.94 -2.74 -2.29
CA LEU A 78 12.79 -2.40 -3.09
C LEU A 78 11.64 -2.13 -2.13
N TYR A 79 11.55 -0.88 -1.70
CA TYR A 79 10.59 -0.46 -0.70
C TYR A 79 9.25 -0.11 -1.31
N GLY A 80 8.20 -0.35 -0.57
CA GLY A 80 6.86 0.04 -0.95
C GLY A 80 5.86 -0.51 0.04
N TYR A 81 4.59 -0.43 -0.34
CA TYR A 81 3.50 -1.00 0.44
C TYR A 81 3.00 -2.25 -0.25
N LEU A 82 3.06 -3.36 0.44
CA LEU A 82 2.63 -4.64 -0.11
C LEU A 82 1.15 -4.85 0.14
N VAL A 83 0.43 -5.12 -0.94
CA VAL A 83 -1.00 -5.45 -0.90
C VAL A 83 -1.14 -6.93 -1.22
N ASN A 84 -1.80 -7.67 -0.34
CA ASN A 84 -2.08 -9.08 -0.56
C ASN A 84 -3.53 -9.25 -0.97
N PHE A 85 -3.76 -10.09 -1.96
CA PHE A 85 -5.11 -10.31 -2.48
C PHE A 85 -5.17 -11.65 -3.20
N LYS A 86 -6.40 -12.09 -3.47
CA LYS A 86 -6.64 -13.27 -4.29
C LYS A 86 -7.41 -12.86 -5.51
N VAL A 87 -7.14 -13.52 -6.62
CA VAL A 87 -7.80 -13.23 -7.89
C VAL A 87 -8.29 -14.53 -8.50
N ASN A 88 -9.53 -14.50 -8.99
CA ASN A 88 -10.07 -15.53 -9.83
C ASN A 88 -10.54 -14.88 -11.11
N ALA A 89 -9.83 -15.14 -12.21
CA ALA A 89 -10.13 -14.55 -13.50
C ALA A 89 -10.22 -15.63 -14.56
N ARG A 90 -10.91 -15.36 -15.65
CA ARG A 90 -11.02 -16.31 -16.74
C ARG A 90 -9.70 -16.36 -17.50
N ASN A 91 -9.31 -17.58 -17.88
CA ASN A 91 -8.15 -17.78 -18.73
C ASN A 91 -8.51 -17.57 -20.20
N ARG A 92 -7.56 -17.85 -21.11
CA ARG A 92 -7.80 -17.67 -22.54
C ARG A 92 -8.90 -18.59 -23.10
N PHE A 93 -9.29 -19.63 -22.36
CA PHE A 93 -10.36 -20.51 -22.77
C PHE A 93 -11.71 -20.09 -22.20
N GLY A 94 -11.76 -18.97 -21.50
CA GLY A 94 -12.99 -18.47 -20.92
C GLY A 94 -13.43 -19.12 -19.63
N ALA A 95 -12.55 -19.88 -18.98
CA ALA A 95 -12.90 -20.60 -17.76
C ALA A 95 -12.22 -19.97 -16.54
N TYR A 96 -12.94 -19.91 -15.43
CA TYR A 96 -12.37 -19.54 -14.14
C TYR A 96 -11.55 -20.70 -13.60
N THR A 97 -10.36 -20.43 -13.11
CA THR A 97 -9.45 -21.47 -12.63
C THR A 97 -9.35 -21.55 -11.11
N GLY A 98 -10.10 -20.71 -10.41
CA GLY A 98 -10.09 -20.67 -8.96
C GLY A 98 -9.32 -19.49 -8.42
N MET A 99 -9.50 -19.20 -7.13
CA MET A 99 -8.81 -18.10 -6.47
C MET A 99 -7.33 -18.41 -6.31
N GLN A 100 -6.49 -17.48 -6.72
CA GLN A 100 -5.04 -17.61 -6.59
C GLN A 100 -4.49 -16.42 -5.83
N SER A 101 -3.51 -16.69 -4.97
CA SER A 101 -2.91 -15.66 -4.13
C SER A 101 -1.89 -14.85 -4.89
N HIS A 102 -1.94 -13.56 -4.72
CA HIS A 102 -1.03 -12.60 -5.36
C HIS A 102 -0.64 -11.51 -4.40
N GLY A 103 0.39 -10.78 -4.77
CA GLY A 103 0.80 -9.58 -4.08
C GLY A 103 1.17 -8.50 -5.08
N ALA A 104 1.05 -7.26 -4.65
CA ALA A 104 1.48 -6.12 -5.44
C ALA A 104 2.18 -5.14 -4.52
N LEU A 105 3.40 -4.75 -4.89
CA LEU A 105 4.14 -3.76 -4.14
C LEU A 105 3.91 -2.40 -4.81
N ILE A 106 3.38 -1.46 -4.03
CA ILE A 106 3.06 -0.12 -4.51
C ILE A 106 4.07 0.87 -3.96
N HIS A 107 4.65 1.67 -4.84
CA HIS A 107 5.54 2.74 -4.45
C HIS A 107 5.19 3.98 -5.27
N ASN A 108 4.92 5.09 -4.58
CA ASN A 108 4.55 6.35 -5.21
C ASN A 108 3.36 6.20 -6.18
N GLY A 109 2.36 5.42 -5.78
CA GLY A 109 1.14 5.29 -6.55
C GLY A 109 1.20 4.31 -7.71
N GLU A 110 2.30 3.57 -7.84
CA GLU A 110 2.47 2.62 -8.93
C GLU A 110 2.87 1.25 -8.41
N VAL A 111 2.42 0.20 -9.09
CA VAL A 111 2.87 -1.16 -8.77
C VAL A 111 4.24 -1.36 -9.38
N THR A 112 5.22 -1.60 -8.51
CA THR A 112 6.61 -1.80 -8.93
C THR A 112 6.99 -3.27 -9.02
N LYS A 113 6.26 -4.14 -8.34
CA LYS A 113 6.52 -5.57 -8.39
C LYS A 113 5.25 -6.33 -8.09
N GLY A 114 5.00 -7.37 -8.89
CA GLY A 114 3.91 -8.30 -8.65
C GLY A 114 4.42 -9.63 -8.17
N LEU A 115 3.66 -10.29 -7.34
CA LEU A 115 3.98 -11.60 -6.80
C LEU A 115 2.89 -12.60 -7.17
N GLY A 116 3.31 -13.81 -7.51
CA GLY A 116 2.38 -14.90 -7.76
C GLY A 116 1.81 -14.96 -9.16
N PHE A 117 2.37 -14.25 -10.11
CA PHE A 117 1.85 -14.22 -11.48
C PHE A 117 2.54 -15.20 -12.43
N GLY A 118 3.43 -16.03 -11.95
CA GLY A 118 3.88 -17.18 -12.69
C GLY A 118 4.64 -16.97 -14.01
N TYR A 119 5.32 -15.84 -14.11
CA TYR A 119 6.17 -15.57 -15.28
C TYR A 119 7.41 -14.81 -14.96
#